data_413835015fdb4b9fda9198d7d31b2a91
#
_entry.id   413835015fdb4b9fda9198d7d31b2a91
#
_cell.length_a   1.000
_cell.length_b   1.000
_cell.length_c   1.000
_cell.angle_alpha   90.00
_cell.angle_beta   90.00
_cell.angle_gamma   90.00
#
_symmetry.space_group_name_H-M   'P 1'
#
loop_
_entity.id
_entity.type
_entity.pdbx_description
1 polymer ?
#
loop_
_entity_poly.entity_id
_entity_poly.type
_entity_poly.pdbx_seq_one_letter_code
_entity_poly.pdbx_strand_id
1 'polypeptide(L)'
;MRTSLRWSSLLLSLLPLHALAADQWILATDLWGNSARQTLNLDVQGTQVSGTLGGDPISGSLNGAQLKFTATGSDGQVYHYDGRIDGNRMQGRSDEPDTNNRSARAAHDFSAWRVPSRPDKAPRLHDFTASDYSNTFSAVRAPALVIWPGDSVRTKTLDSGGVDEHGITRALFGNPQVGPFFVAGAEPGDTLAITLRSLKLNRDYADSLDGIVGRLKTPRIATETATLGKPVRWELDRVRGTARPQGASGALEHFQI
;
A
#
# COMPACT_ATOMS: atom_id res chain seq x y z
N MET A 1 -17.06 62.79 -45.91
CA MET A 1 -17.73 61.92 -44.95
C MET A 1 -16.90 60.62 -44.82
N ARG A 2 -16.19 60.43 -43.69
CA ARG A 2 -15.42 59.22 -43.39
C ARG A 2 -16.11 58.52 -42.23
N THR A 3 -16.73 57.38 -42.49
CA THR A 3 -17.35 56.50 -41.49
C THR A 3 -16.31 55.59 -40.90
N SER A 4 -16.03 55.73 -39.60
CA SER A 4 -15.15 54.84 -38.82
C SER A 4 -15.95 53.67 -38.28
N LEU A 5 -15.62 52.51 -38.74
CA LEU A 5 -16.15 51.19 -38.25
C LEU A 5 -15.40 50.84 -36.97
N ARG A 6 -16.10 50.84 -35.82
CA ARG A 6 -15.57 50.39 -34.54
C ARG A 6 -15.79 48.88 -34.42
N TRP A 7 -14.69 48.12 -34.36
CA TRP A 7 -14.71 46.68 -34.04
C TRP A 7 -14.69 46.55 -32.50
N SER A 8 -15.78 46.04 -31.93
CA SER A 8 -15.86 45.65 -30.55
C SER A 8 -15.33 44.23 -30.44
N SER A 9 -14.13 44.08 -29.87
CA SER A 9 -13.55 42.77 -29.54
C SER A 9 -14.25 42.20 -28.30
N LEU A 10 -15.03 41.18 -28.46
CA LEU A 10 -15.60 40.39 -27.37
C LEU A 10 -14.50 39.48 -26.80
N LEU A 11 -13.92 39.89 -25.64
CA LEU A 11 -13.03 39.01 -24.88
C LEU A 11 -13.89 37.95 -24.18
N LEU A 12 -13.89 36.74 -24.74
CA LEU A 12 -14.42 35.55 -24.08
C LEU A 12 -13.42 35.13 -22.99
N SER A 13 -13.69 35.48 -21.72
CA SER A 13 -12.92 35.01 -20.59
C SER A 13 -13.17 33.49 -20.40
N LEU A 14 -12.24 32.68 -20.85
CA LEU A 14 -12.15 31.27 -20.46
C LEU A 14 -11.83 31.20 -18.96
N LEU A 15 -12.86 31.03 -18.13
CA LEU A 15 -12.67 30.65 -16.74
C LEU A 15 -12.01 29.24 -16.75
N PRO A 16 -10.93 29.05 -16.00
CA PRO A 16 -10.36 27.73 -15.85
C PRO A 16 -11.43 26.84 -15.19
N LEU A 17 -11.90 25.81 -15.92
CA LEU A 17 -12.59 24.68 -15.26
C LEU A 17 -11.59 24.09 -14.26
N HIS A 18 -11.80 24.39 -12.96
CA HIS A 18 -11.14 23.61 -11.93
C HIS A 18 -11.73 22.20 -12.03
N ALA A 19 -10.98 21.27 -12.60
CA ALA A 19 -11.27 19.86 -12.44
C ALA A 19 -11.29 19.58 -10.94
N LEU A 20 -12.45 19.32 -10.38
CA LEU A 20 -12.57 18.79 -9.04
C LEU A 20 -11.73 17.50 -9.05
N ALA A 21 -10.76 17.41 -8.16
CA ALA A 21 -9.98 16.18 -8.05
C ALA A 21 -10.95 15.02 -7.85
N ALA A 22 -10.82 13.99 -8.69
CA ALA A 22 -11.67 12.80 -8.59
C ALA A 22 -11.64 12.25 -7.15
N ASP A 23 -12.79 11.89 -6.63
CA ASP A 23 -12.90 11.24 -5.32
C ASP A 23 -12.22 9.87 -5.38
N GLN A 24 -11.22 9.67 -4.53
CA GLN A 24 -10.49 8.41 -4.47
C GLN A 24 -11.09 7.51 -3.39
N TRP A 25 -11.30 6.25 -3.74
CA TRP A 25 -11.84 5.20 -2.88
C TRP A 25 -10.94 3.98 -2.89
N ILE A 26 -10.89 3.27 -1.79
CA ILE A 26 -10.29 1.93 -1.73
C ILE A 26 -11.45 0.94 -1.74
N LEU A 27 -11.60 0.23 -2.87
CA LEU A 27 -12.64 -0.77 -3.09
C LEU A 27 -12.07 -2.16 -2.79
N ALA A 28 -12.82 -2.97 -2.08
CA ALA A 28 -12.50 -4.35 -1.76
C ALA A 28 -13.64 -5.26 -2.22
N THR A 29 -13.38 -6.12 -3.19
CA THR A 29 -14.28 -7.18 -3.65
C THR A 29 -13.99 -8.45 -2.87
N ASP A 30 -15.03 -9.10 -2.35
CA ASP A 30 -14.92 -10.40 -1.68
C ASP A 30 -14.97 -11.54 -2.70
N LEU A 31 -13.81 -12.09 -3.02
CA LEU A 31 -13.67 -13.24 -3.89
C LEU A 31 -13.66 -14.53 -3.05
N TRP A 32 -14.85 -14.97 -2.63
CA TRP A 32 -15.04 -16.19 -1.80
C TRP A 32 -14.20 -16.19 -0.51
N GLY A 33 -14.22 -15.09 0.23
CA GLY A 33 -13.46 -14.91 1.47
C GLY A 33 -12.05 -14.33 1.28
N ASN A 34 -11.60 -14.13 0.04
CA ASN A 34 -10.36 -13.42 -0.28
C ASN A 34 -10.68 -12.03 -0.80
N SER A 35 -10.27 -11.00 -0.10
CA SER A 35 -10.50 -9.62 -0.55
C SER A 35 -9.51 -9.20 -1.63
N ALA A 36 -9.98 -8.85 -2.81
CA ALA A 36 -9.20 -8.12 -3.81
C ALA A 36 -9.39 -6.61 -3.63
N ARG A 37 -8.31 -5.85 -3.49
CA ARG A 37 -8.39 -4.39 -3.31
C ARG A 37 -7.87 -3.65 -4.51
N GLN A 38 -8.63 -2.61 -4.90
CA GLN A 38 -8.30 -1.74 -6.02
C GLN A 38 -8.58 -0.29 -5.62
N THR A 39 -7.85 0.64 -6.22
CA THR A 39 -8.16 2.06 -6.15
C THR A 39 -9.28 2.38 -7.13
N LEU A 40 -10.36 3.02 -6.65
CA LEU A 40 -11.43 3.54 -7.47
C LEU A 40 -11.35 5.06 -7.45
N ASN A 41 -11.12 5.67 -8.60
CA ASN A 41 -11.19 7.11 -8.80
C ASN A 41 -12.54 7.44 -9.45
N LEU A 42 -13.34 8.25 -8.78
CA LEU A 42 -14.67 8.67 -9.25
C LEU A 42 -14.67 10.15 -9.61
N ASP A 43 -14.98 10.46 -10.85
CA ASP A 43 -15.38 11.79 -11.30
C ASP A 43 -16.89 11.78 -11.56
N VAL A 44 -17.63 12.67 -10.91
CA VAL A 44 -19.08 12.76 -11.00
C VAL A 44 -19.47 14.11 -11.56
N GLN A 45 -20.09 14.11 -12.74
CA GLN A 45 -20.60 15.30 -13.41
C GLN A 45 -22.12 15.18 -13.57
N GLY A 46 -22.88 15.85 -12.71
CA GLY A 46 -24.31 15.65 -12.61
C GLY A 46 -24.67 14.23 -12.17
N THR A 47 -25.24 13.43 -13.06
CA THR A 47 -25.51 12.01 -12.82
C THR A 47 -24.50 11.09 -13.54
N GLN A 48 -23.62 11.64 -14.37
CA GLN A 48 -22.62 10.83 -15.09
C GLN A 48 -21.42 10.56 -14.21
N VAL A 49 -20.91 9.34 -14.30
CA VAL A 49 -19.73 8.85 -13.60
C VAL A 49 -18.69 8.41 -14.61
N SER A 50 -17.44 8.86 -14.39
CA SER A 50 -16.25 8.43 -15.11
C SER A 50 -15.09 8.26 -14.12
N GLY A 51 -13.94 7.79 -14.60
CA GLY A 51 -12.74 7.60 -13.79
C GLY A 51 -12.07 6.27 -14.06
N THR A 52 -11.47 5.66 -13.01
CA THR A 52 -10.73 4.39 -13.13
C THR A 52 -10.98 3.47 -11.95
N LEU A 53 -10.91 2.16 -12.18
CA LEU A 53 -10.84 1.13 -11.16
C LEU A 53 -9.60 0.27 -11.40
N GLY A 54 -8.60 0.36 -10.50
CA GLY A 54 -7.34 -0.35 -10.65
C GLY A 54 -6.55 0.04 -11.91
N GLY A 55 -6.83 1.23 -12.48
CA GLY A 55 -6.29 1.70 -13.76
C GLY A 55 -7.19 1.47 -14.96
N ASP A 56 -8.15 0.56 -14.89
CA ASP A 56 -9.12 0.31 -15.95
C ASP A 56 -10.17 1.43 -16.01
N PRO A 57 -10.54 1.94 -17.21
CA PRO A 57 -11.52 3.02 -17.36
C PRO A 57 -12.90 2.56 -16.90
N ILE A 58 -13.62 3.47 -16.23
CA ILE A 58 -15.01 3.25 -15.84
C ILE A 58 -15.95 4.25 -16.49
N SER A 59 -17.21 3.82 -16.66
CA SER A 59 -18.31 4.67 -17.04
C SER A 59 -19.60 4.24 -16.34
N GLY A 60 -20.46 5.19 -15.98
CA GLY A 60 -21.68 4.85 -15.28
C GLY A 60 -22.54 6.03 -14.87
N SER A 61 -23.34 5.83 -13.82
CA SER A 61 -24.24 6.84 -13.30
C SER A 61 -24.37 6.80 -11.78
N LEU A 62 -24.59 7.97 -11.20
CA LEU A 62 -24.93 8.17 -9.77
C LEU A 62 -26.29 8.85 -9.69
N ASN A 63 -27.29 8.15 -9.16
CA ASN A 63 -28.64 8.65 -8.95
C ASN A 63 -28.97 8.69 -7.45
N GLY A 64 -28.93 9.87 -6.85
CA GLY A 64 -28.95 10.01 -5.40
C GLY A 64 -27.76 9.29 -4.77
N ALA A 65 -28.01 8.23 -4.00
CA ALA A 65 -26.95 7.42 -3.39
C ALA A 65 -26.64 6.15 -4.21
N GLN A 66 -27.40 5.84 -5.25
CA GLN A 66 -27.21 4.63 -6.05
C GLN A 66 -26.19 4.87 -7.14
N LEU A 67 -25.06 4.17 -7.05
CA LEU A 67 -23.96 4.17 -8.01
C LEU A 67 -24.02 2.91 -8.86
N LYS A 68 -23.99 3.07 -10.19
CA LYS A 68 -23.80 1.97 -11.13
C LYS A 68 -22.69 2.33 -12.09
N PHE A 69 -21.74 1.44 -12.28
CA PHE A 69 -20.69 1.66 -13.28
C PHE A 69 -20.19 0.34 -13.87
N THR A 70 -19.55 0.45 -15.01
CA THR A 70 -18.81 -0.64 -15.65
C THR A 70 -17.33 -0.27 -15.67
N ALA A 71 -16.45 -1.23 -15.39
CA ALA A 71 -15.03 -1.15 -15.66
C ALA A 71 -14.70 -2.04 -16.87
N THR A 72 -13.81 -1.58 -17.74
CA THR A 72 -13.41 -2.33 -18.93
C THR A 72 -11.92 -2.62 -18.86
N GLY A 73 -11.57 -3.88 -18.66
CA GLY A 73 -10.19 -4.34 -18.61
C GLY A 73 -9.46 -4.19 -19.94
N SER A 74 -8.14 -4.18 -19.92
CA SER A 74 -7.29 -4.10 -21.11
C SER A 74 -7.49 -5.27 -22.10
N ASP A 75 -8.03 -6.39 -21.62
CA ASP A 75 -8.42 -7.57 -22.43
C ASP A 75 -9.84 -7.48 -23.00
N GLY A 76 -10.53 -6.34 -22.80
CA GLY A 76 -11.89 -6.10 -23.24
C GLY A 76 -12.97 -6.74 -22.37
N GLN A 77 -12.63 -7.35 -21.26
CA GLN A 77 -13.60 -7.87 -20.29
C GLN A 77 -14.32 -6.73 -19.57
N VAL A 78 -15.61 -6.91 -19.32
CA VAL A 78 -16.45 -5.89 -18.69
C VAL A 78 -16.90 -6.39 -17.32
N TYR A 79 -16.67 -5.55 -16.31
CA TYR A 79 -17.05 -5.75 -14.91
C TYR A 79 -18.15 -4.77 -14.56
N HIS A 80 -19.26 -5.24 -14.00
CA HIS A 80 -20.40 -4.40 -13.63
C HIS A 80 -20.43 -4.23 -12.11
N TYR A 81 -20.67 -3.01 -11.67
CA TYR A 81 -20.77 -2.66 -10.26
C TYR A 81 -22.10 -1.94 -9.98
N ASP A 82 -22.81 -2.38 -8.97
CA ASP A 82 -24.05 -1.78 -8.49
C ASP A 82 -23.96 -1.62 -6.98
N GLY A 83 -23.88 -0.38 -6.48
CA GLY A 83 -23.64 -0.10 -5.09
C GLY A 83 -24.33 1.14 -4.60
N ARG A 84 -24.37 1.28 -3.28
CA ARG A 84 -24.92 2.43 -2.58
C ARG A 84 -23.82 3.15 -1.82
N ILE A 85 -23.75 4.46 -1.99
CA ILE A 85 -22.87 5.37 -1.24
C ILE A 85 -23.62 5.86 -0.01
N ASP A 86 -22.97 5.77 1.17
CA ASP A 86 -23.40 6.34 2.42
C ASP A 86 -22.22 7.05 3.09
N GLY A 87 -22.19 8.38 2.98
CA GLY A 87 -21.07 9.20 3.45
C GLY A 87 -19.74 8.79 2.85
N ASN A 88 -18.83 8.26 3.68
CA ASN A 88 -17.50 7.79 3.29
C ASN A 88 -17.42 6.27 3.08
N ARG A 89 -18.55 5.60 2.99
CA ARG A 89 -18.67 4.16 2.75
C ARG A 89 -19.47 3.90 1.49
N MET A 90 -19.17 2.77 0.86
CA MET A 90 -19.92 2.23 -0.26
C MET A 90 -20.02 0.72 -0.08
N GLN A 91 -21.16 0.16 -0.42
CA GLN A 91 -21.39 -1.29 -0.42
C GLN A 91 -22.23 -1.65 -1.63
N GLY A 92 -22.03 -2.83 -2.17
CA GLY A 92 -22.76 -3.29 -3.35
C GLY A 92 -22.33 -4.66 -3.82
N ARG A 93 -22.71 -4.95 -5.05
CA ARG A 93 -22.35 -6.19 -5.74
C ARG A 93 -21.67 -5.88 -7.06
N SER A 94 -20.65 -6.64 -7.35
CA SER A 94 -20.06 -6.74 -8.68
C SER A 94 -20.59 -7.97 -9.40
N ASP A 95 -20.62 -7.90 -10.73
CA ASP A 95 -20.86 -9.00 -11.64
C ASP A 95 -19.67 -9.04 -12.61
N GLU A 96 -18.85 -10.08 -12.48
CA GLU A 96 -17.54 -10.20 -13.08
C GLU A 96 -17.45 -11.41 -14.02
N PRO A 97 -16.59 -11.38 -15.05
CA PRO A 97 -16.32 -12.56 -15.87
C PRO A 97 -15.74 -13.70 -15.00
N ASP A 98 -16.22 -14.91 -15.18
CA ASP A 98 -15.64 -16.07 -14.51
C ASP A 98 -14.23 -16.34 -15.05
N THR A 99 -13.29 -16.65 -14.15
CA THR A 99 -11.87 -16.80 -14.49
C THR A 99 -11.57 -18.02 -15.36
N ASN A 100 -12.38 -19.08 -15.25
CA ASN A 100 -12.20 -20.32 -15.99
C ASN A 100 -13.11 -20.42 -17.22
N ASN A 101 -14.29 -19.80 -17.15
CA ASN A 101 -15.27 -19.78 -18.24
C ASN A 101 -15.70 -18.36 -18.53
N ARG A 102 -15.04 -17.70 -19.47
CA ARG A 102 -15.31 -16.30 -19.85
C ARG A 102 -16.73 -16.03 -20.34
N SER A 103 -17.49 -17.08 -20.70
CA SER A 103 -18.91 -16.96 -21.07
C SER A 103 -19.84 -16.97 -19.84
N ALA A 104 -19.34 -17.33 -18.69
CA ALA A 104 -20.05 -17.27 -17.42
C ALA A 104 -19.68 -15.99 -16.65
N ARG A 105 -20.50 -15.70 -15.65
CA ARG A 105 -20.27 -14.56 -14.77
C ARG A 105 -20.42 -14.98 -13.32
N ALA A 106 -19.64 -14.33 -12.46
CA ALA A 106 -19.68 -14.53 -11.02
C ALA A 106 -20.06 -13.21 -10.32
N ALA A 107 -20.92 -13.29 -9.33
CA ALA A 107 -21.33 -12.13 -8.56
C ALA A 107 -20.64 -12.14 -7.20
N HIS A 108 -20.06 -11.00 -6.83
CA HIS A 108 -19.33 -10.81 -5.59
C HIS A 108 -19.85 -9.60 -4.82
N ASP A 109 -19.80 -9.65 -3.50
CA ASP A 109 -20.04 -8.46 -2.70
C ASP A 109 -18.79 -7.58 -2.69
N PHE A 110 -18.96 -6.26 -2.70
CA PHE A 110 -17.87 -5.33 -2.52
C PHE A 110 -18.20 -4.29 -1.45
N SER A 111 -17.16 -3.76 -0.85
CA SER A 111 -17.21 -2.58 -0.01
C SER A 111 -16.13 -1.59 -0.42
N ALA A 112 -16.36 -0.30 -0.18
CA ALA A 112 -15.34 0.70 -0.40
C ALA A 112 -15.38 1.77 0.69
N TRP A 113 -14.25 2.44 0.91
CA TRP A 113 -14.19 3.62 1.76
C TRP A 113 -13.45 4.73 1.03
N ARG A 114 -13.96 5.94 1.22
CA ARG A 114 -13.41 7.15 0.61
C ARG A 114 -12.08 7.49 1.26
N VAL A 115 -11.07 7.75 0.45
CA VAL A 115 -9.81 8.31 0.90
C VAL A 115 -10.07 9.74 1.40
N PRO A 116 -9.68 10.11 2.62
CA PRO A 116 -9.92 11.46 3.14
C PRO A 116 -9.28 12.52 2.24
N SER A 117 -10.00 13.58 1.94
CA SER A 117 -9.44 14.71 1.21
C SER A 117 -8.43 15.46 2.08
N ARG A 118 -7.40 16.01 1.43
CA ARG A 118 -6.37 16.79 2.11
C ARG A 118 -6.09 18.09 1.35
N PRO A 119 -6.88 19.13 1.62
CA PRO A 119 -6.81 20.39 0.86
C PRO A 119 -5.51 21.18 1.09
N ASP A 120 -4.91 21.09 2.28
CA ASP A 120 -3.70 21.82 2.64
C ASP A 120 -2.41 21.30 1.98
N LYS A 121 -2.41 20.04 1.51
CA LYS A 121 -1.28 19.36 0.87
C LYS A 121 0.08 19.47 1.60
N ALA A 122 0.09 20.03 2.83
CA ALA A 122 1.33 20.19 3.59
C ALA A 122 1.85 18.82 4.06
N PRO A 123 3.15 18.50 3.89
CA PRO A 123 3.72 17.25 4.36
C PRO A 123 3.52 17.05 5.86
N ARG A 124 3.17 15.84 6.27
CA ARG A 124 2.94 15.48 7.67
C ARG A 124 3.87 14.37 8.12
N LEU A 125 4.16 14.36 9.41
CA LEU A 125 4.80 13.23 10.08
C LEU A 125 3.70 12.42 10.78
N HIS A 126 3.63 11.13 10.43
CA HIS A 126 2.75 10.17 11.06
C HIS A 126 3.58 9.32 12.03
N ASP A 127 3.31 9.40 13.32
CA ASP A 127 3.83 8.45 14.31
C ASP A 127 2.88 7.24 14.31
N PHE A 128 3.35 6.14 13.72
CA PHE A 128 2.55 4.95 13.53
C PHE A 128 3.04 3.80 14.41
N THR A 129 2.15 3.26 15.22
CA THR A 129 2.39 2.05 16.00
C THR A 129 1.56 0.90 15.42
N ALA A 130 2.24 -0.12 14.90
CA ALA A 130 1.56 -1.28 14.37
C ALA A 130 0.90 -2.09 15.49
N SER A 131 -0.34 -2.45 15.30
CA SER A 131 -1.09 -3.39 16.16
C SER A 131 -1.23 -4.78 15.53
N ASP A 132 -0.88 -4.90 14.26
CA ASP A 132 -1.02 -6.09 13.45
C ASP A 132 0.15 -6.22 12.48
N TYR A 133 0.61 -7.45 12.24
CA TYR A 133 1.80 -7.77 11.47
C TYR A 133 1.49 -8.85 10.43
N SER A 134 2.24 -8.85 9.32
CA SER A 134 2.11 -9.86 8.27
C SER A 134 3.47 -10.34 7.80
N ASN A 135 3.61 -11.65 7.63
CA ASN A 135 4.81 -12.24 7.04
C ASN A 135 4.74 -12.33 5.51
N THR A 136 3.68 -11.81 4.91
CA THR A 136 3.48 -11.82 3.47
C THR A 136 3.17 -10.44 2.94
N PHE A 137 3.73 -10.11 1.78
CA PHE A 137 3.25 -8.98 0.96
C PHE A 137 1.96 -9.41 0.29
N SER A 138 0.88 -8.66 0.49
CA SER A 138 -0.42 -9.04 -0.06
C SER A 138 -1.28 -7.83 -0.34
N ALA A 139 -1.86 -7.78 -1.53
CA ALA A 139 -2.87 -6.78 -1.91
C ALA A 139 -4.21 -6.99 -1.19
N VAL A 140 -4.44 -8.18 -0.62
CA VAL A 140 -5.68 -8.46 0.14
C VAL A 140 -5.66 -7.86 1.55
N ARG A 141 -4.50 -7.40 2.03
CA ARG A 141 -4.39 -6.78 3.35
C ARG A 141 -4.88 -5.34 3.32
N ALA A 142 -5.78 -5.00 4.25
CA ALA A 142 -6.27 -3.64 4.37
C ALA A 142 -5.11 -2.67 4.72
N PRO A 143 -5.07 -1.47 4.11
CA PRO A 143 -4.12 -0.45 4.51
C PRO A 143 -4.26 -0.08 5.99
N ALA A 144 -3.13 -0.06 6.70
CA ALA A 144 -3.09 0.34 8.11
C ALA A 144 -3.10 1.86 8.27
N LEU A 145 -2.68 2.60 7.24
CA LEU A 145 -2.60 4.06 7.23
C LEU A 145 -2.74 4.58 5.80
N VAL A 146 -3.41 5.72 5.64
CA VAL A 146 -3.41 6.51 4.40
C VAL A 146 -2.43 7.66 4.56
N ILE A 147 -1.52 7.79 3.61
CA ILE A 147 -0.50 8.86 3.54
C ILE A 147 -0.56 9.55 2.18
N TRP A 148 0.03 10.72 2.08
CA TRP A 148 0.12 11.50 0.83
C TRP A 148 1.57 11.69 0.41
N PRO A 149 1.84 11.95 -0.87
CA PRO A 149 3.17 12.31 -1.33
C PRO A 149 3.78 13.43 -0.48
N GLY A 150 5.05 13.24 -0.07
CA GLY A 150 5.75 14.15 0.84
C GLY A 150 5.59 13.85 2.33
N ASP A 151 4.63 13.02 2.73
CA ASP A 151 4.49 12.59 4.12
C ASP A 151 5.68 11.75 4.57
N SER A 152 5.86 11.70 5.88
CA SER A 152 6.83 10.83 6.53
C SER A 152 6.12 9.95 7.54
N VAL A 153 6.53 8.70 7.63
CA VAL A 153 6.04 7.75 8.63
C VAL A 153 7.20 7.39 9.55
N ARG A 154 6.99 7.58 10.85
CA ARG A 154 7.88 7.07 11.90
C ARG A 154 7.21 5.84 12.50
N THR A 155 7.93 4.72 12.50
CA THR A 155 7.39 3.48 13.05
C THR A 155 8.50 2.62 13.66
N LYS A 156 8.13 1.69 14.50
CA LYS A 156 8.99 0.62 14.99
C LYS A 156 8.67 -0.66 14.22
N THR A 157 9.70 -1.45 13.95
CA THR A 157 9.55 -2.77 13.34
C THR A 157 9.92 -3.85 14.35
N LEU A 158 9.45 -5.06 14.12
CA LEU A 158 9.92 -6.26 14.80
C LEU A 158 11.20 -6.76 14.12
N ASP A 159 11.95 -7.61 14.81
CA ASP A 159 13.02 -8.37 14.19
C ASP A 159 12.47 -9.54 13.35
N SER A 160 13.36 -10.29 12.70
CA SER A 160 12.97 -11.45 11.86
C SER A 160 12.28 -12.56 12.65
N GLY A 161 12.51 -12.63 13.94
CA GLY A 161 11.88 -13.57 14.87
C GLY A 161 10.50 -13.15 15.34
N GLY A 162 10.04 -11.95 14.98
CA GLY A 162 8.78 -11.40 15.45
C GLY A 162 8.85 -10.74 16.82
N VAL A 163 10.05 -10.36 17.28
CA VAL A 163 10.28 -9.86 18.63
C VAL A 163 10.42 -8.33 18.63
N ASP A 164 9.80 -7.67 19.59
CA ASP A 164 9.86 -6.21 19.78
C ASP A 164 11.11 -5.73 20.54
N GLU A 165 11.21 -4.42 20.75
CA GLU A 165 12.30 -3.78 21.50
C GLU A 165 12.40 -4.20 22.98
N HIS A 166 11.38 -4.81 23.53
CA HIS A 166 11.34 -5.30 24.91
C HIS A 166 11.62 -6.80 25.02
N GLY A 167 11.94 -7.46 23.89
CA GLY A 167 12.19 -8.90 23.86
C GLY A 167 10.92 -9.75 23.87
N ILE A 168 9.76 -9.14 23.56
CA ILE A 168 8.45 -9.82 23.57
C ILE A 168 8.07 -10.20 22.14
N THR A 169 7.70 -11.48 21.95
CA THR A 169 7.18 -11.95 20.65
C THR A 169 5.81 -11.35 20.38
N ARG A 170 5.66 -10.67 19.25
CA ARG A 170 4.42 -10.03 18.76
C ARG A 170 3.88 -10.65 17.49
N ALA A 171 4.70 -11.38 16.75
CA ALA A 171 4.34 -12.02 15.52
C ALA A 171 5.11 -13.34 15.34
N LEU A 172 4.70 -14.16 14.38
CA LEU A 172 5.42 -15.34 13.99
C LEU A 172 6.76 -14.98 13.34
N PHE A 173 7.75 -15.87 13.46
CA PHE A 173 9.00 -15.81 12.71
C PHE A 173 8.73 -15.70 11.20
N GLY A 174 9.52 -14.89 10.47
CA GLY A 174 9.42 -14.75 9.02
C GLY A 174 9.46 -13.32 8.51
N ASN A 175 10.19 -12.44 9.18
CA ASN A 175 10.32 -11.01 8.83
C ASN A 175 8.97 -10.27 8.81
N PRO A 176 8.26 -10.21 9.93
CA PRO A 176 6.95 -9.58 10.00
C PRO A 176 7.03 -8.09 9.63
N GLN A 177 6.06 -7.66 8.85
CA GLN A 177 5.99 -6.33 8.27
C GLN A 177 4.95 -5.48 8.96
N VAL A 178 5.19 -4.19 9.05
CA VAL A 178 4.24 -3.16 9.44
C VAL A 178 3.56 -2.58 8.19
N GLY A 179 2.28 -2.27 8.26
CA GLY A 179 1.52 -1.77 7.12
C GLY A 179 0.62 -2.84 6.51
N PRO A 180 0.21 -2.72 5.22
CA PRO A 180 0.68 -1.75 4.21
C PRO A 180 0.17 -0.32 4.45
N PHE A 181 0.84 0.66 3.81
CA PHE A 181 0.39 2.05 3.77
C PHE A 181 -0.18 2.36 2.39
N PHE A 182 -1.34 3.01 2.35
CA PHE A 182 -1.93 3.48 1.10
C PHE A 182 -1.41 4.89 0.80
N VAL A 183 -0.84 5.07 -0.38
CA VAL A 183 -0.37 6.39 -0.84
C VAL A 183 -1.49 7.02 -1.68
N ALA A 184 -2.17 8.02 -1.12
CA ALA A 184 -3.25 8.70 -1.80
C ALA A 184 -2.75 9.42 -3.06
N GLY A 185 -3.48 9.25 -4.16
CA GLY A 185 -3.12 9.78 -5.47
C GLY A 185 -2.13 8.95 -6.27
N ALA A 186 -1.59 7.84 -5.71
CA ALA A 186 -0.77 6.92 -6.49
C ALA A 186 -1.67 5.93 -7.26
N GLU A 187 -1.30 5.67 -8.51
CA GLU A 187 -2.06 4.82 -9.43
C GLU A 187 -1.17 3.70 -10.02
N PRO A 188 -1.76 2.64 -10.58
CA PRO A 188 -1.01 1.62 -11.30
C PRO A 188 -0.16 2.24 -12.42
N GLY A 189 1.13 1.89 -12.46
CA GLY A 189 2.10 2.46 -13.40
C GLY A 189 2.93 3.63 -12.84
N ASP A 190 2.55 4.22 -11.72
CA ASP A 190 3.34 5.24 -11.05
C ASP A 190 4.61 4.68 -10.42
N THR A 191 5.62 5.53 -10.30
CA THR A 191 6.84 5.23 -9.56
C THR A 191 6.80 5.89 -8.18
N LEU A 192 6.90 5.09 -7.12
CA LEU A 192 7.03 5.60 -5.75
C LEU A 192 8.49 5.79 -5.39
N ALA A 193 8.88 7.03 -5.06
CA ALA A 193 10.19 7.34 -4.50
C ALA A 193 10.11 7.33 -2.97
N ILE A 194 10.79 6.38 -2.32
CA ILE A 194 10.80 6.21 -0.86
C ILE A 194 12.18 6.57 -0.33
N THR A 195 12.25 7.54 0.59
CA THR A 195 13.48 7.95 1.25
C THR A 195 13.52 7.45 2.69
N LEU A 196 14.50 6.61 3.02
CA LEU A 196 14.78 6.23 4.39
C LEU A 196 15.56 7.38 5.07
N ARG A 197 14.87 8.15 5.91
CA ARG A 197 15.46 9.32 6.59
C ARG A 197 16.31 8.97 7.79
N SER A 198 15.95 7.91 8.50
CA SER A 198 16.65 7.44 9.69
C SER A 198 16.35 5.98 9.95
N LEU A 199 17.38 5.22 10.27
CA LEU A 199 17.28 3.86 10.78
C LEU A 199 18.05 3.81 12.10
N LYS A 200 17.39 3.36 13.17
CA LYS A 200 17.99 3.27 14.50
C LYS A 200 17.63 1.95 15.15
N LEU A 201 18.63 1.28 15.67
CA LEU A 201 18.42 0.12 16.50
C LEU A 201 17.67 0.53 17.78
N ASN A 202 16.69 -0.25 18.19
CA ASN A 202 15.82 0.05 19.33
C ASN A 202 16.10 -0.81 20.57
N ARG A 203 17.14 -1.67 20.54
CA ARG A 203 17.61 -2.48 21.67
C ARG A 203 19.13 -2.68 21.59
N ASP A 204 19.73 -3.13 22.70
CA ASP A 204 21.19 -3.26 22.84
C ASP A 204 21.69 -4.68 22.54
N TYR A 205 20.85 -5.52 21.95
CA TYR A 205 21.21 -6.86 21.50
C TYR A 205 20.54 -7.24 20.19
N ALA A 206 21.11 -8.22 19.53
CA ALA A 206 20.51 -8.92 18.40
C ALA A 206 20.70 -10.43 18.55
N ASP A 207 19.89 -11.21 17.88
CA ASP A 207 20.02 -12.66 17.82
C ASP A 207 20.17 -13.11 16.38
N SER A 208 21.05 -14.08 16.13
CA SER A 208 21.23 -14.75 14.86
C SER A 208 21.44 -16.25 15.09
N LEU A 209 21.56 -16.99 13.99
CA LEU A 209 22.01 -18.38 14.01
C LEU A 209 23.41 -18.47 13.41
N ASP A 210 24.25 -19.36 13.92
CA ASP A 210 25.57 -19.67 13.36
C ASP A 210 25.49 -20.56 12.09
N GLY A 211 24.42 -20.42 11.33
CA GLY A 211 24.10 -21.30 10.20
C GLY A 211 24.49 -20.74 8.84
N ILE A 212 24.63 -21.61 7.87
CA ILE A 212 24.77 -21.27 6.45
C ILE A 212 23.43 -21.38 5.76
N VAL A 213 23.08 -20.38 4.95
CA VAL A 213 21.82 -20.40 4.16
C VAL A 213 21.75 -21.62 3.26
N GLY A 214 20.60 -22.28 3.22
CA GLY A 214 20.41 -23.56 2.55
C GLY A 214 20.89 -23.62 1.10
N ARG A 215 20.66 -22.53 0.33
CA ARG A 215 21.11 -22.43 -1.07
C ARG A 215 22.63 -22.45 -1.29
N LEU A 216 23.43 -22.22 -0.23
CA LEU A 216 24.89 -22.32 -0.28
C LEU A 216 25.41 -23.66 0.21
N LYS A 217 24.55 -24.55 0.69
CA LYS A 217 24.94 -25.87 1.19
C LYS A 217 25.13 -26.83 0.00
N THR A 218 26.41 -27.08 -0.32
CA THR A 218 26.78 -28.24 -1.16
C THR A 218 26.76 -29.52 -0.28
N PRO A 219 26.73 -30.74 -0.85
CA PRO A 219 26.80 -31.98 -0.09
C PRO A 219 27.99 -32.04 0.90
N ARG A 220 29.14 -31.55 0.47
CA ARG A 220 30.34 -31.43 1.32
C ARG A 220 30.12 -30.48 2.50
N ILE A 221 29.69 -29.25 2.23
CA ILE A 221 29.46 -28.23 3.25
C ILE A 221 28.33 -28.63 4.19
N ALA A 222 27.31 -29.34 3.72
CA ALA A 222 26.22 -29.82 4.54
C ALA A 222 26.70 -30.75 5.66
N THR A 223 27.66 -31.63 5.40
CA THR A 223 28.27 -32.49 6.41
C THR A 223 29.09 -31.69 7.40
N GLU A 224 29.94 -30.76 6.93
CA GLU A 224 30.80 -29.92 7.77
C GLU A 224 29.98 -28.98 8.67
N THR A 225 28.79 -28.58 8.24
CA THR A 225 27.91 -27.63 8.94
C THR A 225 26.74 -28.27 9.66
N ALA A 226 26.74 -29.60 9.81
CA ALA A 226 25.62 -30.33 10.43
C ALA A 226 25.35 -29.92 11.89
N THR A 227 26.38 -29.41 12.59
CA THR A 227 26.29 -28.96 13.99
C THR A 227 25.95 -27.48 14.13
N LEU A 228 25.89 -26.72 13.02
CA LEU A 228 25.54 -25.30 13.02
C LEU A 228 24.01 -25.11 13.14
N GLY A 229 23.61 -23.89 13.39
CA GLY A 229 22.21 -23.49 13.60
C GLY A 229 21.91 -23.18 15.07
N LYS A 230 22.95 -22.99 15.88
CA LYS A 230 22.80 -22.59 17.27
C LYS A 230 22.52 -21.08 17.36
N PRO A 231 21.72 -20.64 18.33
CA PRO A 231 21.53 -19.21 18.59
C PRO A 231 22.84 -18.53 18.98
N VAL A 232 23.06 -17.36 18.40
CA VAL A 232 24.18 -16.47 18.75
C VAL A 232 23.58 -15.14 19.19
N ARG A 233 23.82 -14.75 20.43
CA ARG A 233 23.48 -13.43 20.96
C ARG A 233 24.60 -12.45 20.62
N TRP A 234 24.21 -11.27 20.10
CA TRP A 234 25.11 -10.15 19.83
C TRP A 234 24.86 -9.03 20.82
N GLU A 235 25.91 -8.44 21.34
CA GLU A 235 25.89 -7.19 22.10
C GLU A 235 26.07 -6.04 21.11
N LEU A 236 25.20 -5.03 21.21
CA LEU A 236 25.18 -3.89 20.25
C LEU A 236 25.60 -2.62 20.99
N ASP A 237 26.67 -1.98 20.53
CA ASP A 237 27.05 -0.62 20.95
C ASP A 237 26.45 0.38 19.94
N ARG A 238 25.25 0.89 20.26
CA ARG A 238 24.54 1.83 19.42
C ARG A 238 25.19 3.21 19.32
N VAL A 239 26.09 3.54 20.21
CA VAL A 239 26.86 4.81 20.21
C VAL A 239 28.02 4.72 19.24
N ARG A 240 28.78 3.61 19.34
CA ARG A 240 29.92 3.35 18.45
C ARG A 240 29.52 2.76 17.09
N GLY A 241 28.31 2.25 16.95
CA GLY A 241 27.87 1.54 15.75
C GLY A 241 28.60 0.22 15.56
N THR A 242 28.80 -0.54 16.63
CA THR A 242 29.51 -1.82 16.61
C THR A 242 28.69 -2.93 17.25
N ALA A 243 28.95 -4.18 16.84
CA ALA A 243 28.37 -5.38 17.41
C ALA A 243 29.46 -6.40 17.69
N ARG A 244 29.26 -7.24 18.73
CA ARG A 244 30.12 -8.39 19.02
C ARG A 244 29.27 -9.60 19.43
N PRO A 245 29.64 -10.82 19.05
CA PRO A 245 29.02 -12.00 19.62
C PRO A 245 29.31 -12.07 21.13
N GLN A 246 28.31 -12.40 21.92
CA GLN A 246 28.47 -12.53 23.36
C GLN A 246 29.55 -13.56 23.72
N GLY A 247 30.52 -13.15 24.54
CA GLY A 247 31.65 -13.99 24.92
C GLY A 247 32.73 -14.13 23.85
N ALA A 248 32.67 -13.41 22.73
CA ALA A 248 33.71 -13.41 21.70
C ALA A 248 34.97 -12.64 22.19
N SER A 249 36.13 -13.07 21.69
CA SER A 249 37.44 -12.44 21.97
C SER A 249 38.30 -12.40 20.70
N GLY A 250 39.31 -11.53 20.70
CA GLY A 250 40.25 -11.38 19.58
C GLY A 250 39.61 -10.79 18.32
N ALA A 251 39.85 -11.38 17.17
CA ALA A 251 39.39 -10.86 15.89
C ALA A 251 37.85 -10.77 15.71
N LEU A 252 37.08 -11.43 16.58
CA LEU A 252 35.63 -11.44 16.57
C LEU A 252 34.98 -10.42 17.52
N GLU A 253 35.78 -9.53 18.13
CA GLU A 253 35.26 -8.62 19.16
C GLU A 253 34.39 -7.48 18.58
N HIS A 254 34.63 -7.07 17.34
CA HIS A 254 33.98 -5.89 16.79
C HIS A 254 33.61 -6.06 15.32
N PHE A 255 32.32 -5.84 15.02
CA PHE A 255 31.77 -5.70 13.70
C PHE A 255 31.07 -4.34 13.58
N GLN A 256 31.19 -3.68 12.44
CA GLN A 256 30.49 -2.45 12.17
C GLN A 256 29.02 -2.73 11.79
N ILE A 257 28.07 -1.94 12.31
CA ILE A 257 26.62 -2.05 12.06
C ILE A 257 26.01 -0.73 11.61
#